data_7b481b4daad3cae481d219de5b5d98c2
#
_entry.id   7b481b4daad3cae481d219de5b5d98c2
#
_cell.length_a   1.000
_cell.length_b   1.000
_cell.length_c   1.000
_cell.angle_alpha   90.00
_cell.angle_beta   90.00
_cell.angle_gamma   90.00
#
_symmetry.space_group_name_H-M   'P 1'
#
loop_
_entity.id
_entity.type
_entity.pdbx_description
1 polymer ?
#
loop_
_entity_poly.entity_id
_entity_poly.type
_entity_poly.pdbx_seq_one_letter_code
_entity_poly.pdbx_strand_id
1 'polypeptide(L)'
;MKANTKLTQEPCCPKPMMLVGAGPLTSTIWKLGNEESGWRYRFNVARQLLASECVTDLFQPMDLIQFVKLIQVLATEIANDGCLTHDVHLMLRNLAQRLDELLGRAANEAEDERTPNTSNNSQDDHSKGRPHGQSAHT
;
A
#
# COMPACT_ATOMS: atom_id res chain seq x y z
N MET A 1 -31.06 42.52 28.70
CA MET A 1 -30.94 41.09 28.29
C MET A 1 -29.52 40.85 27.87
N LYS A 2 -28.78 40.07 28.64
CA LYS A 2 -27.40 39.70 28.28
C LYS A 2 -27.49 38.44 27.42
N ALA A 3 -27.15 38.57 26.15
CA ALA A 3 -26.97 37.43 25.26
C ALA A 3 -25.72 36.67 25.73
N ASN A 4 -25.91 35.52 26.33
CA ASN A 4 -24.83 34.57 26.60
C ASN A 4 -24.47 33.94 25.28
N THR A 5 -23.57 34.58 24.53
CA THR A 5 -22.88 33.94 23.42
C THR A 5 -21.94 32.89 24.03
N LYS A 6 -22.42 31.69 24.12
CA LYS A 6 -21.58 30.53 24.39
C LYS A 6 -20.62 30.45 23.25
N LEU A 7 -19.44 31.04 23.36
CA LEU A 7 -18.29 30.73 22.51
C LEU A 7 -18.04 29.24 22.71
N THR A 8 -18.52 28.46 21.76
CA THR A 8 -18.11 27.09 21.64
C THR A 8 -16.65 27.14 21.23
N GLN A 9 -15.79 27.06 22.21
CA GLN A 9 -14.37 26.95 22.00
C GLN A 9 -14.13 25.63 21.28
N GLU A 10 -13.92 25.72 19.98
CA GLU A 10 -13.45 24.55 19.22
C GLU A 10 -12.17 24.07 19.91
N PRO A 11 -12.06 22.78 20.21
CA PRO A 11 -10.86 22.25 20.81
C PRO A 11 -9.66 22.59 19.94
N CYS A 12 -8.62 23.17 20.49
CA CYS A 12 -7.40 23.59 19.78
C CYS A 12 -6.69 22.46 19.00
N CYS A 13 -7.07 21.22 19.25
CA CYS A 13 -6.55 20.04 18.57
C CYS A 13 -7.73 19.16 18.15
N PRO A 14 -8.08 19.11 16.87
CA PRO A 14 -9.08 18.18 16.39
C PRO A 14 -8.65 16.75 16.69
N LYS A 15 -9.56 15.97 17.25
CA LYS A 15 -9.32 14.56 17.52
C LYS A 15 -9.14 13.80 16.19
N PRO A 16 -8.10 12.98 16.03
CA PRO A 16 -7.97 12.17 14.83
C PRO A 16 -9.13 11.19 14.71
N MET A 17 -9.64 11.04 13.50
CA MET A 17 -10.68 10.07 13.18
C MET A 17 -10.08 8.66 13.06
N MET A 18 -8.96 8.53 12.39
CA MET A 18 -8.35 7.25 12.06
C MET A 18 -6.85 7.37 11.80
N LEU A 19 -6.12 6.32 12.10
CA LEU A 19 -4.74 6.10 11.69
C LEU A 19 -4.69 4.95 10.70
N VAL A 20 -4.05 5.16 9.55
CA VAL A 20 -3.87 4.14 8.51
C VAL A 20 -2.40 4.03 8.13
N GLY A 21 -2.02 2.93 7.52
CA GLY A 21 -0.64 2.70 7.12
C GLY A 21 -0.48 1.82 5.90
N ALA A 22 0.67 1.94 5.25
CA ALA A 22 1.13 1.08 4.18
C ALA A 22 2.65 0.93 4.28
N GLY A 23 3.12 -0.26 4.66
CA GLY A 23 4.53 -0.50 4.95
C GLY A 23 5.05 0.46 6.02
N PRO A 24 6.16 1.17 5.79
CA PRO A 24 6.70 2.14 6.74
C PRO A 24 5.94 3.48 6.76
N LEU A 25 5.01 3.70 5.84
CA LEU A 25 4.25 4.94 5.76
C LEU A 25 3.00 4.87 6.62
N THR A 26 2.73 5.96 7.32
CA THR A 26 1.54 6.14 8.13
C THR A 26 0.85 7.45 7.80
N SER A 27 -0.45 7.48 7.95
CA SER A 27 -1.26 8.68 7.79
C SER A 27 -2.29 8.77 8.90
N THR A 28 -2.42 9.94 9.48
CA THR A 28 -3.53 10.26 10.37
C THR A 28 -4.56 11.05 9.60
N ILE A 29 -5.82 10.68 9.74
CA ILE A 29 -6.96 11.34 9.10
C ILE A 29 -7.73 12.10 10.17
N TRP A 30 -8.00 13.37 9.91
CA TRP A 30 -8.89 14.22 10.70
C TRP A 30 -10.11 14.58 9.87
N LYS A 31 -11.26 14.50 10.49
CA LYS A 31 -12.52 14.97 9.91
C LYS A 31 -12.87 16.32 10.51
N LEU A 32 -13.13 17.29 9.67
CA LEU A 32 -13.39 18.68 10.01
C LEU A 32 -14.72 19.13 9.43
N GLY A 33 -15.38 20.06 10.11
CA GLY A 33 -16.65 20.60 9.65
C GLY A 33 -17.86 20.01 10.39
N ASN A 34 -19.02 20.19 9.81
CA ASN A 34 -20.29 19.68 10.32
C ASN A 34 -21.27 19.48 9.16
N GLU A 35 -22.49 19.06 9.44
CA GLU A 35 -23.52 18.84 8.43
C GLU A 35 -23.93 20.12 7.70
N GLU A 36 -23.87 21.28 8.35
CA GLU A 36 -24.23 22.57 7.78
C GLU A 36 -23.16 23.15 6.87
N SER A 37 -21.88 23.11 7.31
CA SER A 37 -20.72 23.64 6.57
C SER A 37 -20.12 22.66 5.58
N GLY A 38 -20.57 21.43 5.63
CA GLY A 38 -19.98 20.30 4.90
C GLY A 38 -18.77 19.69 5.62
N TRP A 39 -18.47 18.46 5.29
CA TRP A 39 -17.36 17.72 5.85
C TRP A 39 -16.11 17.86 5.00
N ARG A 40 -14.97 18.02 5.66
CA ARG A 40 -13.63 18.09 5.05
C ARG A 40 -12.72 17.12 5.75
N TYR A 41 -11.75 16.62 5.02
CA TYR A 41 -10.75 15.69 5.54
C TYR A 41 -9.37 16.30 5.42
N ARG A 42 -8.61 16.18 6.47
CA ARG A 42 -7.20 16.52 6.51
C ARG A 42 -6.43 15.23 6.80
N PHE A 43 -5.33 15.03 6.12
CA PHE A 43 -4.44 13.90 6.38
C PHE A 43 -2.99 14.34 6.19
N ASN A 44 -2.11 13.67 6.90
CA ASN A 44 -0.67 13.80 6.76
C ASN A 44 -0.08 12.49 6.25
N VAL A 45 1.18 12.52 5.86
CA VAL A 45 1.97 11.31 5.58
C VAL A 45 3.29 11.42 6.31
N ALA A 46 3.67 10.37 7.02
CA ALA A 46 4.93 10.26 7.71
C ALA A 46 5.54 8.87 7.47
N ARG A 47 6.86 8.79 7.51
CA ARG A 47 7.60 7.54 7.47
C ARG A 47 8.06 7.17 8.86
N GLN A 48 7.76 5.97 9.30
CA GLN A 48 8.23 5.45 10.56
C GLN A 48 9.65 4.90 10.41
N LEU A 49 10.53 5.28 11.32
CA LEU A 49 11.89 4.75 11.38
C LEU A 49 11.89 3.41 12.13
N LEU A 50 12.49 2.38 11.55
CA LEU A 50 12.47 1.00 12.06
C LEU A 50 13.10 0.81 13.45
N ALA A 51 13.98 1.71 13.86
CA ALA A 51 14.74 1.59 15.12
C ALA A 51 14.26 2.52 16.24
N SER A 52 13.23 3.33 16.00
CA SER A 52 12.73 4.30 16.97
C SER A 52 11.25 4.59 16.77
N GLU A 53 10.59 5.10 17.78
CA GLU A 53 9.22 5.62 17.67
C GLU A 53 9.14 6.94 16.89
N CYS A 54 10.25 7.40 16.35
CA CYS A 54 10.34 8.63 15.59
C CYS A 54 9.75 8.48 14.19
N VAL A 55 9.12 9.53 13.72
CA VAL A 55 8.62 9.65 12.35
C VAL A 55 9.40 10.74 11.62
N THR A 56 9.51 10.61 10.31
CA THR A 56 10.17 11.60 9.44
C THR A 56 9.28 11.93 8.25
N ASP A 57 9.50 13.08 7.66
CA ASP A 57 8.95 13.52 6.38
C ASP A 57 9.91 13.29 5.21
N LEU A 58 11.05 12.65 5.47
CA LEU A 58 12.02 12.26 4.46
C LEU A 58 11.71 10.87 3.93
N PHE A 59 11.50 10.77 2.63
CA PHE A 59 11.11 9.54 1.93
C PHE A 59 12.20 9.06 1.00
N GLN A 60 12.19 7.76 0.75
CA GLN A 60 13.09 7.09 -0.19
C GLN A 60 12.35 6.77 -1.50
N PRO A 61 13.05 6.59 -2.64
CA PRO A 61 12.40 6.20 -3.89
C PRO A 61 11.57 4.93 -3.80
N MET A 62 11.98 3.98 -2.97
CA MET A 62 11.23 2.74 -2.71
C MET A 62 9.90 2.99 -2.01
N ASP A 63 9.76 4.09 -1.31
CA ASP A 63 8.53 4.45 -0.62
C ASP A 63 7.40 4.85 -1.59
N LEU A 64 7.73 5.14 -2.87
CA LEU A 64 6.73 5.53 -3.86
C LEU A 64 5.64 4.47 -4.07
N ILE A 65 6.00 3.18 -4.03
CA ILE A 65 5.02 2.08 -4.10
C ILE A 65 4.12 2.10 -2.87
N GLN A 66 4.70 2.37 -1.70
CA GLN A 66 3.94 2.46 -0.46
C GLN A 66 3.02 3.69 -0.43
N PHE A 67 3.41 4.78 -1.08
CA PHE A 67 2.52 5.94 -1.28
C PHE A 67 1.28 5.55 -2.08
N VAL A 68 1.44 4.79 -3.16
CA VAL A 68 0.29 4.32 -3.97
C VAL A 68 -0.66 3.47 -3.13
N LYS A 69 -0.12 2.54 -2.35
CA LYS A 69 -0.91 1.73 -1.40
C LYS A 69 -1.61 2.57 -0.35
N LEU A 70 -0.92 3.56 0.19
CA LEU A 70 -1.48 4.46 1.20
C LEU A 70 -2.62 5.30 0.61
N ILE A 71 -2.48 5.81 -0.61
CA ILE A 71 -3.54 6.55 -1.31
C ILE A 71 -4.78 5.66 -1.51
N GLN A 72 -4.58 4.40 -1.88
CA GLN A 72 -5.67 3.44 -2.04
C GLN A 72 -6.42 3.23 -0.71
N VAL A 73 -5.70 3.07 0.39
CA VAL A 73 -6.29 2.92 1.73
C VAL A 73 -7.03 4.20 2.13
N LEU A 74 -6.41 5.37 1.96
CA LEU A 74 -7.04 6.67 2.27
C LEU A 74 -8.33 6.89 1.49
N ALA A 75 -8.32 6.61 0.19
CA ALA A 75 -9.50 6.75 -0.66
C ALA A 75 -10.63 5.82 -0.20
N THR A 76 -10.31 4.60 0.19
CA THR A 76 -11.26 3.61 0.70
C THR A 76 -11.87 4.06 2.04
N GLU A 77 -11.04 4.46 2.99
CA GLU A 77 -11.50 4.84 4.34
C GLU A 77 -12.33 6.13 4.32
N ILE A 78 -11.90 7.12 3.56
CA ILE A 78 -12.67 8.37 3.42
C ILE A 78 -14.01 8.10 2.71
N ALA A 79 -14.02 7.26 1.68
CA ALA A 79 -15.27 6.87 1.01
C ALA A 79 -16.22 6.11 1.96
N ASN A 80 -15.70 5.26 2.82
CA ASN A 80 -16.49 4.47 3.77
C ASN A 80 -17.09 5.30 4.91
N ASP A 81 -16.56 6.49 5.19
CA ASP A 81 -17.09 7.36 6.24
C ASP A 81 -18.52 7.87 5.95
N GLY A 82 -18.95 7.87 4.69
CA GLY A 82 -20.34 8.14 4.32
C GLY A 82 -20.79 9.59 4.40
N CYS A 83 -19.89 10.53 4.64
CA CYS A 83 -20.19 11.96 4.78
C CYS A 83 -19.89 12.77 3.51
N LEU A 84 -19.54 12.09 2.43
CA LEU A 84 -19.24 12.72 1.14
C LEU A 84 -20.47 12.86 0.27
N THR A 85 -20.43 13.82 -0.65
CA THR A 85 -21.40 13.87 -1.74
C THR A 85 -21.30 12.61 -2.60
N HIS A 86 -22.40 12.23 -3.22
CA HIS A 86 -22.46 11.01 -4.03
C HIS A 86 -21.37 10.95 -5.11
N ASP A 87 -21.14 12.04 -5.81
CA ASP A 87 -20.16 12.12 -6.88
C ASP A 87 -18.73 11.90 -6.37
N VAL A 88 -18.37 12.57 -5.26
CA VAL A 88 -17.04 12.42 -4.65
C VAL A 88 -16.86 11.01 -4.11
N HIS A 89 -17.88 10.43 -3.50
CA HIS A 89 -17.87 9.05 -3.05
C HIS A 89 -17.57 8.07 -4.19
N LEU A 90 -18.27 8.21 -5.33
CA LEU A 90 -18.02 7.37 -6.50
C LEU A 90 -16.62 7.56 -7.07
N MET A 91 -16.15 8.81 -7.14
CA MET A 91 -14.79 9.10 -7.62
C MET A 91 -13.73 8.41 -6.75
N LEU A 92 -13.86 8.48 -5.43
CA LEU A 92 -12.91 7.84 -4.51
C LEU A 92 -12.96 6.31 -4.58
N ARG A 93 -14.15 5.73 -4.71
CA ARG A 93 -14.29 4.28 -4.89
C ARG A 93 -13.65 3.81 -6.19
N ASN A 94 -13.89 4.53 -7.27
CA ASN A 94 -13.27 4.23 -8.56
C ASN A 94 -11.75 4.37 -8.50
N LEU A 95 -11.24 5.39 -7.83
CA LEU A 95 -9.79 5.57 -7.62
C LEU A 95 -9.21 4.40 -6.83
N ALA A 96 -9.81 4.03 -5.71
CA ALA A 96 -9.36 2.92 -4.87
C ALA A 96 -9.32 1.61 -5.65
N GLN A 97 -10.35 1.32 -6.43
CA GLN A 97 -10.43 0.13 -7.27
C GLN A 97 -9.33 0.11 -8.35
N ARG A 98 -9.11 1.21 -9.04
CA ARG A 98 -8.06 1.30 -10.08
C ARG A 98 -6.66 1.15 -9.49
N LEU A 99 -6.42 1.70 -8.32
CA LEU A 99 -5.15 1.54 -7.62
C LEU A 99 -4.94 0.10 -7.16
N ASP A 100 -5.99 -0.56 -6.70
CA ASP A 100 -5.93 -1.98 -6.34
C ASP A 100 -5.58 -2.86 -7.55
N GLU A 101 -6.20 -2.63 -8.68
CA GLU A 101 -5.91 -3.32 -9.94
C GLU A 101 -4.46 -3.09 -10.39
N LEU A 102 -3.97 -1.84 -10.29
CA LEU A 102 -2.60 -1.47 -10.64
C LEU A 102 -1.58 -2.16 -9.73
N LEU A 103 -1.83 -2.17 -8.43
CA LEU A 103 -0.97 -2.83 -7.44
C LEU A 103 -0.97 -4.36 -7.62
N GLY A 104 -2.11 -4.94 -7.97
CA GLY A 104 -2.22 -6.36 -8.26
C GLY A 104 -1.41 -6.77 -9.51
N ARG A 105 -1.41 -5.96 -10.55
CA ARG A 105 -0.56 -6.19 -11.73
C ARG A 105 0.92 -6.10 -11.41
N ALA A 106 1.34 -5.06 -10.69
CA ALA A 106 2.73 -4.89 -10.31
C ALA A 106 3.26 -6.06 -9.44
N ALA A 107 2.44 -6.62 -8.57
CA ALA A 107 2.79 -7.80 -7.77
C ALA A 107 2.96 -9.05 -8.65
N ASN A 108 2.08 -9.28 -9.61
CA ASN A 108 2.14 -10.42 -10.52
C ASN A 108 3.36 -10.34 -11.45
N GLU A 109 3.68 -9.16 -11.97
CA GLU A 109 4.87 -8.95 -12.80
C GLU A 109 6.16 -9.22 -12.02
N ALA A 110 6.23 -8.80 -10.76
CA ALA A 110 7.38 -9.04 -9.89
C ALA A 110 7.56 -10.52 -9.53
N GLU A 111 6.49 -11.31 -9.48
CA GLU A 111 6.55 -12.75 -9.26
C GLU A 111 7.02 -13.50 -10.51
N ASP A 112 6.61 -13.06 -11.69
CA ASP A 112 7.00 -13.69 -12.96
C ASP A 112 8.50 -13.49 -13.26
N GLU A 113 9.08 -12.36 -12.87
CA GLU A 113 10.52 -12.12 -12.97
C GLU A 113 11.35 -12.95 -11.97
N ARG A 114 10.75 -13.46 -10.92
CA ARG A 114 11.42 -14.24 -9.87
C ARG A 114 11.44 -15.74 -10.15
N THR A 115 10.70 -16.24 -11.09
CA THR A 115 10.81 -17.63 -11.52
C THR A 115 12.15 -17.79 -12.27
N PRO A 116 13.16 -18.42 -11.65
CA PRO A 116 14.37 -18.72 -12.38
C PRO A 116 13.97 -19.67 -13.51
N ASN A 117 14.33 -19.31 -14.71
CA ASN A 117 14.22 -20.15 -15.87
C ASN A 117 15.13 -21.35 -15.64
N THR A 118 14.63 -22.36 -14.94
CA THR A 118 15.30 -23.64 -14.80
C THR A 118 15.10 -24.35 -16.13
N SER A 119 15.85 -23.90 -17.11
CA SER A 119 16.13 -24.71 -18.27
C SER A 119 16.84 -25.93 -17.75
N ASN A 120 16.08 -26.97 -17.49
CA ASN A 120 16.60 -28.31 -17.35
C ASN A 120 17.28 -28.67 -18.67
N ASN A 121 18.54 -28.34 -18.79
CA ASN A 121 19.42 -28.95 -19.73
C ASN A 121 19.74 -30.32 -19.15
N SER A 122 18.80 -31.25 -19.29
CA SER A 122 19.06 -32.69 -19.17
C SER A 122 19.93 -33.05 -20.33
N GLN A 123 21.20 -32.82 -20.17
CA GLN A 123 22.19 -33.46 -21.01
C GLN A 123 22.28 -34.88 -20.51
N ASP A 124 21.48 -35.74 -21.17
CA ASP A 124 21.66 -37.18 -21.13
C ASP A 124 23.04 -37.49 -21.74
N ASP A 125 24.02 -37.52 -20.91
CA ASP A 125 25.29 -38.10 -21.20
C ASP A 125 25.15 -39.63 -21.13
N HIS A 126 24.68 -40.19 -22.25
CA HIS A 126 24.75 -41.61 -22.50
C HIS A 126 26.19 -41.97 -22.83
N SER A 127 27.02 -41.99 -21.82
CA SER A 127 28.29 -42.66 -21.84
C SER A 127 28.03 -44.16 -21.89
N LYS A 128 27.88 -44.68 -23.10
CA LYS A 128 27.94 -46.09 -23.36
C LYS A 128 29.36 -46.59 -23.08
N GLY A 129 29.59 -47.03 -21.88
CA GLY A 129 30.76 -47.87 -21.58
C GLY A 129 30.63 -49.19 -22.29
N ARG A 130 31.40 -49.37 -23.33
CA ARG A 130 31.62 -50.69 -23.93
C ARG A 130 32.44 -51.56 -23.01
N PRO A 131 31.98 -52.75 -22.63
CA PRO A 131 32.86 -53.69 -22.02
C PRO A 131 33.67 -54.38 -23.14
N HIS A 132 34.95 -54.13 -23.15
CA HIS A 132 35.87 -54.97 -23.91
C HIS A 132 36.06 -56.29 -23.18
N GLY A 133 35.37 -57.29 -23.64
CA GLY A 133 35.74 -58.66 -23.31
C GLY A 133 36.96 -59.01 -24.11
N GLN A 134 38.05 -59.20 -23.45
CA GLN A 134 39.17 -59.89 -24.04
C GLN A 134 39.14 -61.34 -23.60
N SER A 135 38.92 -62.20 -24.57
CA SER A 135 39.17 -63.61 -24.39
C SER A 135 40.67 -63.87 -24.37
N ALA A 136 41.11 -64.48 -23.27
CA ALA A 136 42.44 -64.98 -23.15
C ALA A 136 42.64 -66.19 -24.04
N HIS A 137 43.75 -66.26 -24.67
CA HIS A 137 44.24 -67.44 -25.33
C HIS A 137 45.15 -68.25 -24.46
N THR A 138 44.89 -69.44 -24.39
CA THR A 138 45.72 -70.62 -24.22
C THR A 138 46.79 -70.77 -23.66
#